data_232968afce4c17c67e958434130b4444
#
_entry.id   232968afce4c17c67e958434130b4444
#
_cell.length_a   1.000
_cell.length_b   1.000
_cell.length_c   1.000
_cell.angle_alpha   90.00
_cell.angle_beta   90.00
_cell.angle_gamma   90.00
#
_symmetry.space_group_name_H-M   'P 1'
#
loop_
_entity.id
_entity.type
_entity.pdbx_description
1 polymer ?
#
loop_
_entity_poly.entity_id
_entity_poly.type
_entity_poly.pdbx_seq_one_letter_code
_entity_poly.pdbx_strand_id
1 'polypeptide(L)'
;MSFKKYIKAVGTGPKGNRDLEESEVIDAIELILENKVTQAQIGAFLIAWRTKLETDSELIAAVKALKKNIKFTKIENSLELGYSFDGRENNPFLFPLYENILKEFHEKNKDITPLNLVISGDFLQPAKKGLTTKDIFNSIDKGQYVHYFDRIEYLRELSDLTKLREELGLRTVFNTIEKLLNPASSDFGVTAA
;
A
#
# COMPACT_ATOMS: atom_id res chain seq x y z
N MET A 1 8.49 -11.65 23.85
CA MET A 1 9.52 -10.55 23.91
C MET A 1 8.82 -9.21 23.84
N SER A 2 9.36 -8.14 24.45
CA SER A 2 8.69 -6.83 24.44
C SER A 2 8.91 -6.09 23.13
N PHE A 3 7.84 -5.55 22.52
CA PHE A 3 7.88 -4.70 21.31
C PHE A 3 8.78 -3.46 21.47
N LYS A 4 9.03 -3.05 22.73
CA LYS A 4 9.92 -1.91 23.07
C LYS A 4 11.34 -2.06 22.48
N LYS A 5 11.82 -3.29 22.22
CA LYS A 5 13.16 -3.51 21.62
C LYS A 5 13.25 -2.91 20.20
N TYR A 6 12.17 -2.99 19.40
CA TYR A 6 12.11 -2.41 18.06
C TYR A 6 12.04 -0.89 18.09
N ILE A 7 11.20 -0.34 18.99
CA ILE A 7 11.16 1.12 19.20
C ILE A 7 12.54 1.63 19.60
N LYS A 8 13.21 0.94 20.53
CA LYS A 8 14.55 1.31 20.97
C LYS A 8 15.59 1.25 19.84
N ALA A 9 15.49 0.24 18.96
CA ALA A 9 16.40 0.09 17.84
C ALA A 9 16.35 1.28 16.87
N VAL A 10 15.17 1.82 16.60
CA VAL A 10 14.98 2.90 15.60
C VAL A 10 14.76 4.28 16.22
N GLY A 11 14.54 4.39 17.54
CA GLY A 11 14.07 5.60 18.20
C GLY A 11 15.00 6.20 19.26
N THR A 12 16.23 5.72 19.40
CA THR A 12 17.20 6.23 20.42
C THR A 12 17.99 7.45 19.97
N GLY A 13 17.74 7.94 18.76
CA GLY A 13 18.41 9.11 18.19
C GLY A 13 19.64 8.75 17.36
N PRO A 14 20.24 9.74 16.66
CA PRO A 14 21.24 9.51 15.61
C PRO A 14 22.48 8.70 16.04
N LYS A 15 22.82 8.77 17.32
CA LYS A 15 23.99 8.03 17.85
C LYS A 15 23.66 6.61 18.32
N GLY A 16 22.37 6.31 18.52
CA GLY A 16 21.94 5.03 19.11
C GLY A 16 21.03 4.22 18.21
N ASN A 17 20.53 4.80 17.12
CA ASN A 17 19.71 4.10 16.16
C ASN A 17 20.55 3.06 15.40
N ARG A 18 19.89 1.96 15.06
CA ARG A 18 20.41 0.98 14.12
C ARG A 18 19.33 0.51 13.17
N ASP A 19 19.74 -0.08 12.08
CA ASP A 19 18.83 -0.76 11.19
C ASP A 19 18.26 -2.02 11.85
N LEU A 20 17.05 -2.38 11.44
CA LEU A 20 16.41 -3.61 11.87
C LEU A 20 16.85 -4.75 10.94
N GLU A 21 17.13 -5.90 11.52
CA GLU A 21 17.33 -7.12 10.78
C GLU A 21 15.99 -7.56 10.11
N GLU A 22 16.05 -8.33 9.03
CA GLU A 22 14.87 -8.81 8.31
C GLU A 22 13.86 -9.47 9.25
N SER A 23 14.33 -10.33 10.15
CA SER A 23 13.48 -11.02 11.13
C SER A 23 12.84 -10.08 12.14
N GLU A 24 13.51 -8.99 12.50
CA GLU A 24 12.98 -7.98 13.43
C GLU A 24 11.88 -7.15 12.78
N VAL A 25 12.06 -6.78 11.50
CA VAL A 25 11.02 -6.08 10.73
C VAL A 25 9.78 -6.96 10.58
N ILE A 26 9.96 -8.23 10.20
CA ILE A 26 8.86 -9.18 10.03
C ILE A 26 8.10 -9.34 11.35
N ASP A 27 8.80 -9.64 12.46
CA ASP A 27 8.17 -9.82 13.78
C ASP A 27 7.43 -8.55 14.25
N ALA A 28 8.04 -7.37 14.04
CA ALA A 28 7.39 -6.11 14.41
C ALA A 28 6.09 -5.87 13.64
N ILE A 29 6.08 -6.10 12.34
CA ILE A 29 4.90 -5.93 11.50
C ILE A 29 3.83 -6.97 11.84
N GLU A 30 4.19 -8.24 12.00
CA GLU A 30 3.25 -9.29 12.38
C GLU A 30 2.58 -8.96 13.74
N LEU A 31 3.34 -8.53 14.74
CA LEU A 31 2.79 -8.10 16.03
C LEU A 31 1.82 -6.92 15.92
N ILE A 32 2.09 -5.98 15.00
CA ILE A 32 1.19 -4.85 14.72
C ILE A 32 -0.11 -5.34 14.08
N LEU A 33 -0.02 -6.15 13.01
CA LEU A 33 -1.20 -6.66 12.30
C LEU A 33 -2.07 -7.56 13.17
N GLU A 34 -1.46 -8.32 14.09
CA GLU A 34 -2.16 -9.18 15.05
C GLU A 34 -2.75 -8.41 16.26
N ASN A 35 -2.66 -7.07 16.28
CA ASN A 35 -3.08 -6.23 17.42
C ASN A 35 -2.45 -6.61 18.77
N LYS A 36 -1.22 -7.15 18.75
CA LYS A 36 -0.48 -7.54 19.97
C LYS A 36 0.32 -6.39 20.59
N VAL A 37 0.20 -5.19 20.04
CA VAL A 37 0.89 -3.98 20.50
C VAL A 37 -0.09 -2.83 20.67
N THR A 38 0.22 -1.92 21.60
CA THR A 38 -0.64 -0.75 21.84
C THR A 38 -0.50 0.29 20.74
N GLN A 39 -1.52 1.10 20.52
CA GLN A 39 -1.48 2.20 19.54
C GLN A 39 -0.32 3.16 19.81
N ALA A 40 -0.02 3.46 21.07
CA ALA A 40 1.13 4.29 21.45
C ALA A 40 2.46 3.67 21.01
N GLN A 41 2.61 2.35 21.11
CA GLN A 41 3.81 1.64 20.67
C GLN A 41 3.91 1.63 19.12
N ILE A 42 2.79 1.41 18.44
CA ILE A 42 2.74 1.45 16.97
C ILE A 42 3.13 2.85 16.48
N GLY A 43 2.52 3.90 17.04
CA GLY A 43 2.82 5.28 16.68
C GLY A 43 4.29 5.64 16.90
N ALA A 44 4.83 5.32 18.09
CA ALA A 44 6.23 5.57 18.42
C ALA A 44 7.19 4.85 17.45
N PHE A 45 6.89 3.58 17.13
CA PHE A 45 7.70 2.78 16.21
C PHE A 45 7.67 3.35 14.78
N LEU A 46 6.49 3.61 14.24
CA LEU A 46 6.33 4.08 12.87
C LEU A 46 7.00 5.45 12.63
N ILE A 47 6.84 6.38 13.58
CA ILE A 47 7.48 7.70 13.47
C ILE A 47 8.99 7.62 13.66
N ALA A 48 9.45 6.85 14.65
CA ALA A 48 10.90 6.68 14.87
C ALA A 48 11.58 6.01 13.68
N TRP A 49 10.97 4.96 13.13
CA TRP A 49 11.49 4.27 11.95
C TRP A 49 11.56 5.20 10.74
N ARG A 50 10.48 5.96 10.48
CA ARG A 50 10.46 6.96 9.41
C ARG A 50 11.51 8.06 9.59
N THR A 51 11.72 8.53 10.82
CA THR A 51 12.70 9.60 11.13
C THR A 51 14.14 9.08 11.02
N LYS A 52 14.38 7.81 11.35
CA LYS A 52 15.67 7.14 11.14
C LYS A 52 16.02 7.06 9.64
N LEU A 53 15.03 7.02 8.78
CA LEU A 53 15.05 6.63 7.37
C LEU A 53 15.20 5.11 7.21
N GLU A 54 14.28 4.55 6.48
CA GLU A 54 14.21 3.13 6.19
C GLU A 54 15.30 2.74 5.17
N THR A 55 15.94 1.61 5.37
CA THR A 55 16.84 1.01 4.38
C THR A 55 16.06 0.18 3.36
N ASP A 56 16.65 -0.10 2.20
CA ASP A 56 16.04 -0.96 1.17
C ASP A 56 15.76 -2.36 1.72
N SER A 57 16.67 -2.91 2.56
CA SER A 57 16.46 -4.21 3.20
C SER A 57 15.28 -4.21 4.17
N GLU A 58 15.11 -3.14 4.94
CA GLU A 58 13.96 -2.98 5.82
C GLU A 58 12.65 -2.85 5.02
N LEU A 59 12.65 -2.11 3.90
CA LEU A 59 11.48 -2.00 3.03
C LEU A 59 11.11 -3.34 2.40
N ILE A 60 12.09 -4.09 1.91
CA ILE A 60 11.88 -5.43 1.35
C ILE A 60 11.30 -6.38 2.41
N ALA A 61 11.86 -6.38 3.62
CA ALA A 61 11.36 -7.19 4.73
C ALA A 61 9.92 -6.83 5.11
N ALA A 62 9.60 -5.53 5.13
CA ALA A 62 8.24 -5.05 5.40
C ALA A 62 7.23 -5.49 4.35
N VAL A 63 7.58 -5.39 3.06
CA VAL A 63 6.74 -5.88 1.97
C VAL A 63 6.52 -7.39 2.09
N LYS A 64 7.57 -8.17 2.40
CA LYS A 64 7.47 -9.61 2.63
C LYS A 64 6.51 -9.94 3.77
N ALA A 65 6.61 -9.23 4.89
CA ALA A 65 5.74 -9.43 6.05
C ALA A 65 4.27 -9.15 5.71
N LEU A 66 3.99 -8.02 5.05
CA LEU A 66 2.63 -7.68 4.64
C LEU A 66 2.06 -8.67 3.63
N LYS A 67 2.85 -9.09 2.64
CA LYS A 67 2.41 -10.04 1.61
C LYS A 67 1.97 -11.39 2.16
N LYS A 68 2.48 -11.84 3.29
CA LYS A 68 2.01 -13.07 3.96
C LYS A 68 0.54 -13.01 4.39
N ASN A 69 0.03 -11.80 4.64
CA ASN A 69 -1.34 -11.57 5.13
C ASN A 69 -2.32 -11.13 4.03
N ILE A 70 -1.84 -10.96 2.79
CA ILE A 70 -2.68 -10.53 1.68
C ILE A 70 -3.53 -11.70 1.17
N LYS A 71 -4.80 -11.41 0.94
CA LYS A 71 -5.70 -12.26 0.16
C LYS A 71 -5.49 -11.95 -1.32
N PHE A 72 -4.62 -12.71 -1.96
CA PHE A 72 -4.35 -12.53 -3.38
C PHE A 72 -5.49 -13.03 -4.26
N THR A 73 -5.77 -12.28 -5.32
CA THR A 73 -6.67 -12.69 -6.41
C THR A 73 -5.99 -12.40 -7.73
N LYS A 74 -5.47 -13.43 -8.40
CA LYS A 74 -4.73 -13.27 -9.65
C LYS A 74 -5.61 -12.67 -10.74
N ILE A 75 -5.12 -11.63 -11.37
CA ILE A 75 -5.64 -11.07 -12.63
C ILE A 75 -4.58 -11.31 -13.70
N GLU A 76 -4.90 -12.18 -14.65
CA GLU A 76 -3.98 -12.54 -15.73
C GLU A 76 -3.75 -11.38 -16.69
N ASN A 77 -2.55 -11.32 -17.26
CA ASN A 77 -2.13 -10.31 -18.23
C ASN A 77 -2.45 -8.89 -17.74
N SER A 78 -1.97 -8.56 -16.56
CA SER A 78 -2.36 -7.32 -15.89
C SER A 78 -1.19 -6.41 -15.55
N LEU A 79 -1.48 -5.11 -15.57
CA LEU A 79 -0.61 -4.02 -15.16
C LEU A 79 -1.20 -3.34 -13.92
N GLU A 80 -0.46 -3.31 -12.81
CA GLU A 80 -0.85 -2.56 -11.62
C GLU A 80 -0.35 -1.11 -11.67
N LEU A 81 -1.24 -0.17 -11.37
CA LEU A 81 -0.91 1.24 -11.17
C LEU A 81 -0.74 1.53 -9.67
N GLY A 82 0.48 1.74 -9.25
CA GLY A 82 0.88 1.88 -7.84
C GLY A 82 0.71 3.27 -7.22
N TYR A 83 -0.19 4.14 -7.73
CA TYR A 83 -0.44 5.47 -7.15
C TYR A 83 -1.74 5.58 -6.34
N SER A 84 -2.30 4.51 -6.01
CA SER A 84 -3.71 4.31 -5.65
C SER A 84 -4.16 4.89 -4.32
N PHE A 85 -3.24 5.15 -3.40
CA PHE A 85 -3.59 5.62 -2.05
C PHE A 85 -3.44 7.13 -1.88
N ASP A 86 -3.12 7.83 -2.95
CA ASP A 86 -2.91 9.27 -2.95
C ASP A 86 -4.20 9.99 -3.35
N GLY A 87 -4.75 10.79 -2.46
CA GLY A 87 -5.80 11.73 -2.82
C GLY A 87 -5.30 12.77 -3.83
N ARG A 88 -6.19 13.24 -4.71
CA ARG A 88 -5.89 14.28 -5.70
C ARG A 88 -6.88 15.43 -5.58
N GLU A 89 -6.37 16.62 -5.39
CA GLU A 89 -7.18 17.85 -5.35
C GLU A 89 -7.25 18.55 -6.71
N ASN A 90 -6.10 18.65 -7.39
CA ASN A 90 -5.94 19.54 -8.55
C ASN A 90 -5.73 18.80 -9.88
N ASN A 91 -5.44 17.51 -9.83
CA ASN A 91 -5.18 16.70 -11.03
C ASN A 91 -6.16 15.53 -11.09
N PRO A 92 -6.78 15.27 -12.25
CA PRO A 92 -7.69 14.14 -12.38
C PRO A 92 -6.94 12.81 -12.31
N PHE A 93 -7.63 11.77 -11.87
CA PHE A 93 -7.24 10.40 -12.15
C PHE A 93 -7.65 10.04 -13.59
N LEU A 94 -6.75 9.46 -14.35
CA LEU A 94 -7.00 9.09 -15.74
C LEU A 94 -7.52 7.66 -15.91
N PHE A 95 -7.43 6.85 -14.86
CA PHE A 95 -7.84 5.44 -14.96
C PHE A 95 -9.32 5.22 -15.39
N PRO A 96 -10.27 6.13 -15.13
CA PRO A 96 -11.64 5.97 -15.63
C PRO A 96 -11.72 5.93 -17.17
N LEU A 97 -10.74 6.51 -17.85
CA LEU A 97 -10.68 6.50 -19.31
C LEU A 97 -10.17 5.17 -19.88
N TYR A 98 -9.42 4.41 -19.08
CA TYR A 98 -8.74 3.21 -19.55
C TYR A 98 -9.70 2.07 -19.90
N GLU A 99 -10.86 1.99 -19.28
CA GLU A 99 -11.86 0.97 -19.62
C GLU A 99 -12.27 1.07 -21.10
N ASN A 100 -12.62 2.28 -21.54
CA ASN A 100 -13.01 2.51 -22.94
C ASN A 100 -11.82 2.33 -23.90
N ILE A 101 -10.63 2.79 -23.52
CA ILE A 101 -9.41 2.65 -24.34
C ILE A 101 -9.07 1.18 -24.53
N LEU A 102 -9.08 0.39 -23.45
CA LEU A 102 -8.78 -1.04 -23.51
C LEU A 102 -9.84 -1.80 -24.30
N LYS A 103 -11.12 -1.48 -24.10
CA LYS A 103 -12.21 -2.06 -24.89
C LYS A 103 -12.01 -1.82 -26.38
N GLU A 104 -11.81 -0.58 -26.79
CA GLU A 104 -11.59 -0.24 -28.21
C GLU A 104 -10.33 -0.92 -28.77
N PHE A 105 -9.25 -0.96 -27.97
CA PHE A 105 -8.01 -1.63 -28.35
C PHE A 105 -8.22 -3.13 -28.60
N HIS A 106 -8.95 -3.83 -27.74
CA HIS A 106 -9.18 -5.27 -27.87
C HIS A 106 -10.19 -5.59 -28.98
N GLU A 107 -11.17 -4.73 -29.23
CA GLU A 107 -12.08 -4.88 -30.37
C GLU A 107 -11.33 -4.83 -31.72
N LYS A 108 -10.27 -4.01 -31.80
CA LYS A 108 -9.42 -3.88 -32.99
C LYS A 108 -8.31 -4.94 -33.10
N ASN A 109 -7.92 -5.55 -31.99
CA ASN A 109 -6.77 -6.47 -31.89
C ASN A 109 -7.20 -7.79 -31.23
N LYS A 110 -8.10 -8.53 -31.89
CA LYS A 110 -8.71 -9.76 -31.33
C LYS A 110 -7.73 -10.91 -31.10
N ASP A 111 -6.58 -10.88 -31.74
CA ASP A 111 -5.54 -11.92 -31.65
C ASP A 111 -4.61 -11.72 -30.45
N ILE A 112 -4.74 -10.59 -29.73
CA ILE A 112 -3.93 -10.28 -28.56
C ILE A 112 -4.69 -10.67 -27.30
N THR A 113 -4.01 -11.32 -26.35
CA THR A 113 -4.57 -11.57 -25.02
C THR A 113 -4.97 -10.26 -24.34
N PRO A 114 -6.20 -10.13 -23.85
CA PRO A 114 -6.65 -8.88 -23.25
C PRO A 114 -5.75 -8.43 -22.11
N LEU A 115 -5.29 -7.19 -22.18
CA LEU A 115 -4.59 -6.52 -21.10
C LEU A 115 -5.61 -6.01 -20.07
N ASN A 116 -5.32 -6.26 -18.80
CA ASN A 116 -6.10 -5.79 -17.69
C ASN A 116 -5.33 -4.70 -16.92
N LEU A 117 -6.04 -3.73 -16.37
CA LEU A 117 -5.49 -2.73 -15.50
C LEU A 117 -5.95 -2.99 -14.07
N VAL A 118 -5.01 -3.00 -13.14
CA VAL A 118 -5.28 -3.17 -11.71
C VAL A 118 -5.00 -1.86 -10.98
N ILE A 119 -5.95 -1.46 -10.16
CA ILE A 119 -5.84 -0.29 -9.29
C ILE A 119 -6.19 -0.73 -7.88
N SER A 120 -5.29 -0.50 -6.95
CA SER A 120 -5.55 -0.72 -5.53
C SER A 120 -5.95 0.60 -4.87
N GLY A 121 -6.73 0.56 -3.81
CA GLY A 121 -7.13 1.76 -3.08
C GLY A 121 -7.60 1.49 -1.68
N ASP A 122 -7.85 2.57 -0.94
CA ASP A 122 -8.39 2.58 0.41
C ASP A 122 -9.01 3.95 0.71
N PHE A 123 -9.38 4.16 1.98
CA PHE A 123 -9.66 5.50 2.50
C PHE A 123 -8.47 6.44 2.28
N LEU A 124 -8.73 7.74 2.29
CA LEU A 124 -7.69 8.75 2.19
C LEU A 124 -6.61 8.52 3.27
N GLN A 125 -5.37 8.43 2.82
CA GLN A 125 -4.25 8.15 3.73
C GLN A 125 -3.69 9.43 4.34
N PRO A 126 -3.04 9.35 5.52
CA PRO A 126 -2.51 10.51 6.24
C PRO A 126 -1.62 11.41 5.39
N ALA A 127 -1.69 12.70 5.64
CA ALA A 127 -0.98 13.76 4.91
C ALA A 127 -1.31 13.84 3.41
N LYS A 128 -2.45 13.29 2.99
CA LYS A 128 -3.00 13.39 1.63
C LYS A 128 -4.31 14.17 1.66
N LYS A 129 -4.73 14.68 0.51
CA LYS A 129 -5.95 15.46 0.34
C LYS A 129 -6.64 15.12 -0.97
N GLY A 130 -7.92 15.49 -1.08
CA GLY A 130 -8.71 15.32 -2.28
C GLY A 130 -9.34 13.94 -2.42
N LEU A 131 -9.81 13.62 -3.61
CA LEU A 131 -10.49 12.37 -3.93
C LEU A 131 -9.48 11.21 -4.02
N THR A 132 -9.90 10.04 -3.56
CA THR A 132 -9.14 8.79 -3.68
C THR A 132 -9.54 8.01 -4.92
N THR A 133 -8.76 7.00 -5.29
CA THR A 133 -9.17 6.03 -6.32
C THR A 133 -10.44 5.30 -5.94
N LYS A 134 -10.65 5.04 -4.64
CA LYS A 134 -11.88 4.43 -4.10
C LYS A 134 -13.10 5.30 -4.37
N ASP A 135 -13.01 6.60 -4.11
CA ASP A 135 -14.11 7.55 -4.34
C ASP A 135 -14.49 7.59 -5.82
N ILE A 136 -13.48 7.69 -6.70
CA ILE A 136 -13.69 7.70 -8.15
C ILE A 136 -14.29 6.38 -8.63
N PHE A 137 -13.71 5.23 -8.23
CA PHE A 137 -14.19 3.93 -8.68
C PHE A 137 -15.63 3.64 -8.25
N ASN A 138 -16.04 4.13 -7.08
CA ASN A 138 -17.43 4.02 -6.62
C ASN A 138 -18.40 4.91 -7.39
N SER A 139 -17.89 5.88 -8.15
CA SER A 139 -18.69 6.87 -8.91
C SER A 139 -18.77 6.58 -10.40
N ILE A 140 -18.07 5.55 -10.89
CA ILE A 140 -18.04 5.17 -12.31
C ILE A 140 -18.68 3.79 -12.51
N ASP A 141 -19.12 3.52 -13.74
CA ASP A 141 -19.58 2.20 -14.13
C ASP A 141 -18.42 1.19 -14.11
N LYS A 142 -18.69 0.01 -13.55
CA LYS A 142 -17.72 -1.09 -13.53
C LYS A 142 -17.57 -1.67 -14.92
N GLY A 143 -16.34 -1.70 -15.39
CA GLY A 143 -15.97 -2.26 -16.68
C GLY A 143 -15.47 -3.71 -16.59
N GLN A 144 -14.89 -4.17 -17.68
CA GLN A 144 -14.35 -5.52 -17.84
C GLN A 144 -12.83 -5.56 -17.66
N TYR A 145 -12.14 -4.46 -17.99
CA TYR A 145 -10.68 -4.42 -18.11
C TYR A 145 -9.99 -3.66 -16.98
N VAL A 146 -10.73 -2.83 -16.23
CA VAL A 146 -10.21 -2.09 -15.07
C VAL A 146 -10.73 -2.71 -13.78
N HIS A 147 -9.82 -3.28 -13.00
CA HIS A 147 -10.11 -3.98 -11.76
C HIS A 147 -9.66 -3.16 -10.57
N TYR A 148 -10.56 -2.98 -9.60
CA TYR A 148 -10.25 -2.29 -8.36
C TYR A 148 -10.13 -3.26 -7.19
N PHE A 149 -9.05 -3.08 -6.41
CA PHE A 149 -8.77 -3.86 -5.21
C PHE A 149 -8.85 -2.95 -3.98
N ASP A 150 -9.87 -3.14 -3.16
CA ASP A 150 -10.01 -2.42 -1.90
C ASP A 150 -9.12 -3.06 -0.84
N ARG A 151 -8.25 -2.24 -0.20
CA ARG A 151 -7.35 -2.75 0.82
C ARG A 151 -8.08 -3.36 2.02
N ILE A 152 -9.26 -2.86 2.37
CA ILE A 152 -10.07 -3.43 3.44
C ILE A 152 -10.46 -4.89 3.18
N GLU A 153 -10.48 -5.31 1.91
CA GLU A 153 -10.83 -6.67 1.52
C GLU A 153 -9.60 -7.58 1.44
N TYR A 154 -8.47 -7.07 0.94
CA TYR A 154 -7.29 -7.90 0.75
C TYR A 154 -6.27 -7.83 1.91
N LEU A 155 -6.26 -6.77 2.72
CA LEU A 155 -5.39 -6.59 3.88
C LEU A 155 -6.03 -5.63 4.90
N ARG A 156 -7.09 -6.09 5.53
CA ARG A 156 -7.90 -5.32 6.49
C ARG A 156 -7.08 -4.73 7.63
N GLU A 157 -6.17 -5.51 8.17
CA GLU A 157 -5.35 -5.14 9.33
C GLU A 157 -4.52 -3.87 9.05
N LEU A 158 -4.04 -3.69 7.81
CA LEU A 158 -3.34 -2.48 7.41
C LEU A 158 -4.31 -1.30 7.18
N SER A 159 -5.50 -1.57 6.64
CA SER A 159 -6.55 -0.54 6.49
C SER A 159 -7.01 -0.01 7.85
N ASP A 160 -7.18 -0.88 8.84
CA ASP A 160 -7.61 -0.51 10.20
C ASP A 160 -6.61 0.43 10.91
N LEU A 161 -5.34 0.46 10.48
CA LEU A 161 -4.35 1.40 10.99
C LEU A 161 -4.51 2.83 10.43
N THR A 162 -5.37 3.06 9.46
CA THR A 162 -5.53 4.38 8.83
C THR A 162 -5.86 5.46 9.84
N LYS A 163 -6.79 5.18 10.78
CA LYS A 163 -7.17 6.15 11.83
C LYS A 163 -5.99 6.53 12.73
N LEU A 164 -5.23 5.55 13.22
CA LEU A 164 -4.03 5.80 14.00
C LEU A 164 -3.02 6.65 13.22
N ARG A 165 -2.80 6.30 11.96
CA ARG A 165 -1.87 7.03 11.09
C ARG A 165 -2.33 8.47 10.84
N GLU A 166 -3.63 8.71 10.74
CA GLU A 166 -4.20 10.06 10.65
C GLU A 166 -3.96 10.86 11.93
N GLU A 167 -4.14 10.27 13.09
CA GLU A 167 -3.84 10.89 14.39
C GLU A 167 -2.36 11.26 14.52
N LEU A 168 -1.45 10.50 13.92
CA LEU A 168 -0.02 10.83 13.88
C LEU A 168 0.29 12.06 13.00
N GLY A 169 -0.55 12.37 12.02
CA GLY A 169 -0.42 13.54 11.15
C GLY A 169 0.78 13.53 10.21
N LEU A 170 1.53 12.44 10.14
CA LEU A 170 2.75 12.30 9.36
C LEU A 170 2.71 11.04 8.48
N ARG A 171 3.46 11.08 7.38
CA ARG A 171 3.70 9.89 6.58
C ARG A 171 4.57 8.90 7.33
N THR A 172 4.23 7.63 7.24
CA THR A 172 4.97 6.52 7.80
C THR A 172 5.57 5.65 6.69
N VAL A 173 6.38 4.67 7.05
CA VAL A 173 6.90 3.66 6.11
C VAL A 173 5.78 3.00 5.30
N PHE A 174 4.59 2.80 5.87
CA PHE A 174 3.46 2.20 5.17
C PHE A 174 3.01 2.99 3.94
N ASN A 175 3.18 4.32 3.90
CA ASN A 175 2.88 5.10 2.69
C ASN A 175 3.77 4.75 1.49
N THR A 176 4.93 4.15 1.73
CA THR A 176 5.82 3.65 0.69
C THR A 176 5.48 2.21 0.33
N ILE A 177 5.44 1.32 1.31
CA ILE A 177 5.34 -0.12 1.05
C ILE A 177 3.95 -0.56 0.57
N GLU A 178 2.88 0.14 0.93
CA GLU A 178 1.52 -0.17 0.47
C GLU A 178 1.36 -0.12 -1.06
N LYS A 179 2.23 0.62 -1.76
CA LYS A 179 2.27 0.70 -3.23
C LYS A 179 2.99 -0.49 -3.89
N LEU A 180 3.62 -1.36 -3.09
CA LEU A 180 4.43 -2.47 -3.55
C LEU A 180 3.78 -3.84 -3.27
N LEU A 181 2.53 -3.83 -2.80
CA LEU A 181 1.88 -5.04 -2.32
C LEU A 181 1.39 -5.95 -3.44
N ASN A 182 0.97 -5.39 -4.56
CA ASN A 182 0.49 -6.10 -5.74
C ASN A 182 -0.54 -7.21 -5.41
N PRO A 183 -1.73 -6.85 -4.91
CA PRO A 183 -2.73 -7.82 -4.44
C PRO A 183 -3.32 -8.68 -5.55
N ALA A 184 -3.24 -8.22 -6.80
CA ALA A 184 -3.69 -8.95 -7.98
C ALA A 184 -2.61 -9.90 -8.54
N SER A 185 -1.41 -9.94 -7.96
CA SER A 185 -0.26 -10.65 -8.56
C SER A 185 -0.07 -10.28 -10.03
N SER A 186 -0.23 -8.99 -10.36
CA SER A 186 -0.08 -8.46 -11.71
C SER A 186 1.30 -8.75 -12.26
N ASP A 187 1.36 -8.99 -13.58
CA ASP A 187 2.61 -9.33 -14.28
C ASP A 187 3.56 -8.14 -14.36
N PHE A 188 3.00 -6.93 -14.37
CA PHE A 188 3.75 -5.67 -14.40
C PHE A 188 3.21 -4.69 -13.37
N GLY A 189 4.08 -3.81 -12.87
CA GLY A 189 3.70 -2.72 -11.98
C GLY A 189 4.35 -1.41 -12.42
N VAL A 190 3.59 -0.32 -12.37
CA VAL A 190 4.07 1.04 -12.58
C VAL A 190 3.82 1.84 -11.31
N THR A 191 4.91 2.28 -10.68
CA THR A 191 4.85 3.19 -9.54
C THR A 191 5.41 4.55 -9.96
N ALA A 192 4.71 5.62 -9.62
CA ALA A 192 5.28 6.96 -9.74
C ALA A 192 6.28 7.21 -8.60
N ALA A 193 7.44 7.75 -8.94
CA ALA A 193 8.41 8.24 -7.98
C ALA A 193 7.94 9.55 -7.34
#